data_567eb0d12393ad544ce773f6d4743f73
#
_entry.id   567eb0d12393ad544ce773f6d4743f73
#
_cell.length_a   1.000
_cell.length_b   1.000
_cell.length_c   1.000
_cell.angle_alpha   90.00
_cell.angle_beta   90.00
_cell.angle_gamma   90.00
#
_symmetry.space_group_name_H-M   'P 1'
#
loop_
_entity.id
_entity.type
_entity.pdbx_description
1 polymer ?
#
loop_
_entity_poly.entity_id
_entity_poly.type
_entity_poly.pdbx_seq_one_letter_code
_entity_poly.pdbx_strand_id
1 'polypeptide(L)'
;MLAAVAGSKQTPRCLIVDDHPVVRAGVRAVLEQAFDQVDIADAESIEQVGELTNGDAPDVVIIDPWRAGADVGEMVSRLRDQVKAPIVVFTSDGGARLLSEALKAGVKGYVRKDSPSEDLVRAIEAARDGEFYVDPGLSSTIVLDEGDRTLSARQREILQMLADGMQTDAVAERLGLSTETVRTHTKRILAKLEASTRTQAVAIGIRHGLIE
;
A
#
# COMPACT_ATOMS: atom_id res chain seq x y z
N MET A 1 10.16 -31.94 -30.77
CA MET A 1 11.35 -31.10 -30.76
C MET A 1 10.87 -29.65 -30.70
N LEU A 2 10.56 -29.19 -29.51
CA LEU A 2 10.18 -27.81 -29.22
C LEU A 2 11.45 -27.09 -28.81
N ALA A 3 11.86 -26.14 -29.61
CA ALA A 3 12.99 -25.26 -29.29
C ALA A 3 12.56 -24.34 -28.13
N ALA A 4 13.23 -24.45 -27.00
CA ALA A 4 13.19 -23.49 -25.94
C ALA A 4 13.75 -22.16 -26.49
N VAL A 5 12.91 -21.14 -26.53
CA VAL A 5 13.34 -19.75 -26.69
C VAL A 5 13.99 -19.35 -25.39
N ALA A 6 15.27 -19.64 -25.25
CA ALA A 6 16.11 -19.06 -24.22
C ALA A 6 16.40 -17.60 -24.59
N GLY A 7 15.48 -16.69 -24.26
CA GLY A 7 15.84 -15.30 -24.10
C GLY A 7 16.87 -15.25 -22.97
N SER A 8 18.05 -14.67 -23.22
CA SER A 8 19.07 -14.41 -22.21
C SER A 8 18.45 -13.52 -21.11
N LYS A 9 17.95 -14.13 -20.03
CA LYS A 9 17.54 -13.36 -18.85
C LYS A 9 18.82 -12.75 -18.28
N GLN A 10 19.01 -11.49 -18.53
CA GLN A 10 20.07 -10.68 -17.92
C GLN A 10 19.97 -10.87 -16.39
N THR A 11 21.12 -11.03 -15.74
CA THR A 11 21.21 -11.08 -14.27
C THR A 11 20.42 -9.93 -13.68
N PRO A 12 19.36 -10.18 -12.90
CA PRO A 12 18.54 -9.11 -12.36
C PRO A 12 19.34 -8.29 -11.37
N ARG A 13 19.24 -6.97 -11.47
CA ARG A 13 19.82 -6.04 -10.53
C ARG A 13 18.73 -5.48 -9.61
N CYS A 14 18.78 -5.82 -8.34
CA CYS A 14 17.79 -5.46 -7.35
C CYS A 14 18.36 -4.46 -6.36
N LEU A 15 17.62 -3.40 -6.05
CA LEU A 15 17.94 -2.47 -4.98
C LEU A 15 16.91 -2.65 -3.85
N ILE A 16 17.40 -2.96 -2.64
CA ILE A 16 16.57 -3.09 -1.44
C ILE A 16 16.70 -1.82 -0.61
N VAL A 17 15.57 -1.20 -0.25
CA VAL A 17 15.51 0.00 0.60
C VAL A 17 14.63 -0.29 1.81
N ASP A 18 15.26 -0.54 2.97
CA ASP A 18 14.56 -0.85 4.23
C ASP A 18 15.49 -0.48 5.39
N ASP A 19 14.98 0.15 6.43
CA ASP A 19 15.78 0.54 7.60
C ASP A 19 16.07 -0.63 8.56
N HIS A 20 15.44 -1.81 8.36
CA HIS A 20 15.65 -3.00 9.16
C HIS A 20 16.71 -3.93 8.54
N PRO A 21 17.90 -4.07 9.14
CA PRO A 21 18.97 -4.93 8.58
C PRO A 21 18.56 -6.40 8.39
N VAL A 22 17.72 -6.93 9.30
CA VAL A 22 17.24 -8.32 9.23
C VAL A 22 16.33 -8.53 8.02
N VAL A 23 15.50 -7.53 7.68
CA VAL A 23 14.64 -7.59 6.50
C VAL A 23 15.48 -7.56 5.23
N ARG A 24 16.46 -6.66 5.13
CA ARG A 24 17.38 -6.61 3.98
C ARG A 24 18.11 -7.94 3.78
N ALA A 25 18.63 -8.51 4.87
CA ALA A 25 19.29 -9.84 4.83
C ALA A 25 18.33 -10.96 4.39
N GLY A 26 17.07 -10.94 4.88
CA GLY A 26 16.03 -11.89 4.51
C GLY A 26 15.65 -11.79 3.03
N VAL A 27 15.43 -10.58 2.54
CA VAL A 27 15.11 -10.33 1.11
C VAL A 27 16.29 -10.78 0.23
N ARG A 28 17.52 -10.44 0.60
CA ARG A 28 18.73 -10.90 -0.11
C ARG A 28 18.75 -12.42 -0.25
N ALA A 29 18.57 -13.16 0.87
CA ALA A 29 18.57 -14.63 0.87
C ALA A 29 17.46 -15.21 -0.04
N VAL A 30 16.27 -14.61 -0.04
CA VAL A 30 15.16 -15.01 -0.93
C VAL A 30 15.54 -14.82 -2.40
N LEU A 31 16.15 -13.68 -2.74
CA LEU A 31 16.55 -13.40 -4.12
C LEU A 31 17.69 -14.31 -4.60
N GLU A 32 18.70 -14.55 -3.76
CA GLU A 32 19.81 -15.47 -4.06
C GLU A 32 19.34 -16.92 -4.23
N GLN A 33 18.26 -17.31 -3.55
CA GLN A 33 17.65 -18.62 -3.75
C GLN A 33 16.78 -18.71 -5.01
N ALA A 34 16.11 -17.63 -5.39
CA ALA A 34 15.16 -17.61 -6.50
C ALA A 34 15.81 -17.43 -7.87
N PHE A 35 16.95 -16.74 -7.91
CA PHE A 35 17.66 -16.42 -9.15
C PHE A 35 19.05 -17.07 -9.17
N ASP A 36 19.39 -17.76 -10.27
CA ASP A 36 20.72 -18.38 -10.43
C ASP A 36 21.87 -17.36 -10.31
N GLN A 37 21.61 -16.12 -10.76
CA GLN A 37 22.50 -14.97 -10.61
C GLN A 37 21.65 -13.74 -10.33
N VAL A 38 22.03 -12.95 -9.34
CA VAL A 38 21.38 -11.69 -8.98
C VAL A 38 22.41 -10.69 -8.44
N ASP A 39 22.34 -9.45 -8.91
CA ASP A 39 23.12 -8.34 -8.32
C ASP A 39 22.22 -7.60 -7.35
N ILE A 40 22.66 -7.49 -6.09
CA ILE A 40 21.85 -6.91 -5.02
C ILE A 40 22.62 -5.79 -4.31
N ALA A 41 22.10 -4.58 -4.45
CA ALA A 41 22.47 -3.46 -3.60
C ALA A 41 21.40 -3.25 -2.51
N ASP A 42 21.82 -2.76 -1.35
CA ASP A 42 20.90 -2.41 -0.27
C ASP A 42 21.22 -1.05 0.37
N ALA A 43 20.17 -0.34 0.74
CA ALA A 43 20.20 0.96 1.37
C ALA A 43 19.32 0.95 2.63
N GLU A 44 19.68 1.76 3.62
CA GLU A 44 18.88 1.97 4.82
C GLU A 44 17.81 3.04 4.62
N SER A 45 18.00 3.90 3.62
CA SER A 45 17.08 5.01 3.32
C SER A 45 17.16 5.44 1.85
N ILE A 46 16.17 6.21 1.42
CA ILE A 46 16.11 6.75 0.05
C ILE A 46 17.29 7.68 -0.24
N GLU A 47 17.80 8.38 0.76
CA GLU A 47 18.92 9.32 0.61
C GLU A 47 20.19 8.63 0.10
N GLN A 48 20.38 7.35 0.41
CA GLN A 48 21.54 6.57 -0.03
C GLN A 48 21.40 6.04 -1.46
N VAL A 49 20.18 6.03 -2.02
CA VAL A 49 19.89 5.42 -3.32
C VAL A 49 20.69 6.06 -4.45
N GLY A 50 20.79 7.39 -4.46
CA GLY A 50 21.53 8.14 -5.48
C GLY A 50 23.01 7.75 -5.57
N GLU A 51 23.65 7.50 -4.44
CA GLU A 51 25.06 7.08 -4.38
C GLU A 51 25.27 5.66 -4.89
N LEU A 52 24.33 4.77 -4.57
CA LEU A 52 24.37 3.35 -4.95
C LEU A 52 24.04 3.10 -6.45
N THR A 53 23.38 4.05 -7.08
CA THR A 53 22.94 3.94 -8.48
C THR A 53 23.80 4.73 -9.47
N ASN A 54 24.88 5.37 -9.00
CA ASN A 54 25.83 6.17 -9.80
C ASN A 54 26.67 5.35 -10.79
N GLY A 55 26.07 4.46 -11.56
CA GLY A 55 26.79 3.68 -12.57
C GLY A 55 25.84 2.83 -13.40
N ASP A 56 25.04 2.04 -12.73
CA ASP A 56 24.09 1.15 -13.37
C ASP A 56 22.74 1.20 -12.66
N ALA A 57 21.68 1.51 -13.41
CA ALA A 57 20.33 1.55 -12.85
C ALA A 57 19.87 0.15 -12.43
N PRO A 58 19.17 -0.01 -11.30
CA PRO A 58 18.57 -1.27 -10.93
C PRO A 58 17.41 -1.62 -11.88
N ASP A 59 17.15 -2.91 -12.08
CA ASP A 59 15.99 -3.40 -12.83
C ASP A 59 14.71 -3.31 -11.99
N VAL A 60 14.83 -3.32 -10.67
CA VAL A 60 13.72 -3.20 -9.73
C VAL A 60 14.20 -2.63 -8.39
N VAL A 61 13.35 -1.83 -7.76
CA VAL A 61 13.54 -1.33 -6.39
C VAL A 61 12.51 -1.96 -5.48
N ILE A 62 12.94 -2.57 -4.39
CA ILE A 62 12.10 -3.12 -3.33
C ILE A 62 12.17 -2.16 -2.17
N ILE A 63 11.03 -1.60 -1.74
CA ILE A 63 11.02 -0.58 -0.70
C ILE A 63 10.00 -0.87 0.38
N ASP A 64 10.38 -0.67 1.67
CA ASP A 64 9.41 -0.52 2.75
C ASP A 64 9.09 0.97 2.95
N PRO A 65 7.85 1.40 2.66
CA PRO A 65 7.44 2.78 2.88
C PRO A 65 7.18 3.11 4.35
N TRP A 66 7.35 2.16 5.27
CA TRP A 66 6.97 2.33 6.66
C TRP A 66 7.97 3.16 7.45
N ARG A 67 7.84 4.49 7.39
CA ARG A 67 8.19 5.39 8.49
C ARG A 67 6.91 6.06 8.98
N ALA A 68 6.67 6.06 10.29
CA ALA A 68 5.49 6.68 10.88
C ALA A 68 5.27 8.10 10.31
N GLY A 69 4.17 8.29 9.58
CA GLY A 69 3.79 9.58 9.00
C GLY A 69 4.37 9.90 7.61
N ALA A 70 5.07 8.98 6.94
CA ALA A 70 5.56 9.23 5.58
C ALA A 70 4.40 9.11 4.56
N ASP A 71 4.32 10.09 3.65
CA ASP A 71 3.46 10.01 2.48
C ASP A 71 4.11 9.10 1.44
N VAL A 72 3.46 7.96 1.14
CA VAL A 72 3.97 6.98 0.17
C VAL A 72 4.09 7.59 -1.22
N GLY A 73 3.18 8.47 -1.60
CA GLY A 73 3.23 9.16 -2.87
C GLY A 73 4.46 10.04 -3.01
N GLU A 74 4.79 10.82 -1.99
CA GLU A 74 5.99 11.63 -1.94
C GLU A 74 7.26 10.77 -1.98
N MET A 75 7.29 9.70 -1.19
CA MET A 75 8.40 8.76 -1.15
C MET A 75 8.68 8.11 -2.50
N VAL A 76 7.64 7.61 -3.18
CA VAL A 76 7.74 7.01 -4.52
C VAL A 76 8.17 8.06 -5.55
N SER A 77 7.68 9.30 -5.45
CA SER A 77 8.11 10.39 -6.33
C SER A 77 9.59 10.68 -6.17
N ARG A 78 10.06 10.89 -4.94
CA ARG A 78 11.49 11.12 -4.62
C ARG A 78 12.39 9.99 -5.10
N LEU A 79 11.93 8.75 -4.98
CA LEU A 79 12.68 7.58 -5.45
C LEU A 79 12.78 7.57 -6.97
N ARG A 80 11.69 7.90 -7.68
CA ARG A 80 11.68 8.00 -9.15
C ARG A 80 12.54 9.12 -9.72
N ASP A 81 12.75 10.18 -8.97
CA ASP A 81 13.67 11.25 -9.35
C ASP A 81 15.13 10.77 -9.34
N GLN A 82 15.44 9.75 -8.52
CA GLN A 82 16.80 9.20 -8.41
C GLN A 82 17.00 7.98 -9.33
N VAL A 83 15.98 7.13 -9.51
CA VAL A 83 16.07 5.90 -10.31
C VAL A 83 14.86 5.71 -11.19
N LYS A 84 15.11 5.31 -12.44
CA LYS A 84 14.05 4.96 -13.41
C LYS A 84 13.84 3.45 -13.45
N ALA A 85 13.41 2.88 -12.34
CA ALA A 85 13.14 1.47 -12.21
C ALA A 85 11.73 1.24 -11.65
N PRO A 86 11.08 0.12 -11.96
CA PRO A 86 9.84 -0.28 -11.32
C PRO A 86 10.05 -0.45 -9.82
N ILE A 87 9.03 -0.06 -9.05
CA ILE A 87 9.06 -0.10 -7.58
C ILE A 87 8.10 -1.17 -7.10
N VAL A 88 8.59 -2.03 -6.22
CA VAL A 88 7.82 -3.03 -5.46
C VAL A 88 7.80 -2.60 -3.99
N VAL A 89 6.62 -2.40 -3.46
CA VAL A 89 6.43 -2.16 -2.02
C VAL A 89 6.42 -3.49 -1.29
N PHE A 90 7.26 -3.61 -0.25
CA PHE A 90 7.36 -4.77 0.62
C PHE A 90 7.23 -4.33 2.07
N THR A 91 6.04 -4.48 2.66
CA THR A 91 5.68 -3.81 3.92
C THR A 91 4.93 -4.71 4.88
N SER A 92 5.00 -4.40 6.17
CA SER A 92 4.17 -5.05 7.20
C SER A 92 2.73 -4.53 7.21
N ASP A 93 2.45 -3.39 6.56
CA ASP A 93 1.11 -2.81 6.50
C ASP A 93 0.32 -3.38 5.30
N GLY A 94 -0.76 -4.08 5.60
CA GLY A 94 -1.75 -4.57 4.63
C GLY A 94 -2.98 -3.67 4.51
N GLY A 95 -2.93 -2.44 5.00
CA GLY A 95 -4.08 -1.53 4.99
C GLY A 95 -4.45 -1.06 3.58
N ALA A 96 -5.78 -1.00 3.30
CA ALA A 96 -6.33 -0.55 2.02
C ALA A 96 -5.84 0.85 1.62
N ARG A 97 -5.66 1.73 2.59
CA ARG A 97 -5.20 3.09 2.38
C ARG A 97 -3.80 3.12 1.77
N LEU A 98 -2.82 2.45 2.41
CA LEU A 98 -1.44 2.42 1.94
C LEU A 98 -1.34 1.77 0.56
N LEU A 99 -2.08 0.68 0.35
CA LEU A 99 -2.18 0.03 -0.94
C LEU A 99 -2.72 0.99 -2.02
N SER A 100 -3.83 1.70 -1.75
CA SER A 100 -4.43 2.65 -2.68
C SER A 100 -3.48 3.82 -3.01
N GLU A 101 -2.79 4.37 -2.00
CA GLU A 101 -1.80 5.43 -2.18
C GLU A 101 -0.60 4.94 -3.02
N ALA A 102 -0.07 3.74 -2.74
CA ALA A 102 1.00 3.13 -3.50
C ALA A 102 0.61 2.89 -4.97
N LEU A 103 -0.61 2.40 -5.22
CA LEU A 103 -1.15 2.20 -6.56
C LEU A 103 -1.26 3.51 -7.34
N LYS A 104 -1.80 4.56 -6.71
CA LYS A 104 -1.89 5.91 -7.32
C LYS A 104 -0.51 6.50 -7.62
N ALA A 105 0.47 6.24 -6.76
CA ALA A 105 1.86 6.62 -6.99
C ALA A 105 2.51 5.79 -8.12
N GLY A 106 1.85 4.74 -8.61
CA GLY A 106 2.26 3.95 -9.77
C GLY A 106 3.35 2.92 -9.46
N VAL A 107 3.40 2.36 -8.26
CA VAL A 107 4.24 1.19 -7.98
C VAL A 107 3.82 0.01 -8.85
N LYS A 108 4.72 -0.92 -9.07
CA LYS A 108 4.50 -2.10 -9.92
C LYS A 108 4.27 -3.38 -9.12
N GLY A 109 4.53 -3.36 -7.82
CA GLY A 109 4.26 -4.49 -6.95
C GLY A 109 3.89 -4.03 -5.55
N TYR A 110 3.05 -4.81 -4.87
CA TYR A 110 2.73 -4.62 -3.46
C TYR A 110 2.61 -5.98 -2.79
N VAL A 111 3.49 -6.25 -1.83
CA VAL A 111 3.60 -7.52 -1.12
C VAL A 111 3.76 -7.26 0.38
N ARG A 112 3.11 -8.06 1.20
CA ARG A 112 3.28 -7.99 2.65
C ARG A 112 4.49 -8.81 3.11
N LYS A 113 5.14 -8.35 4.18
CA LYS A 113 6.30 -9.03 4.76
C LYS A 113 5.96 -10.38 5.41
N ASP A 114 4.69 -10.64 5.71
CA ASP A 114 4.19 -11.91 6.25
C ASP A 114 3.64 -12.87 5.17
N SER A 115 3.69 -12.48 3.89
CA SER A 115 3.32 -13.33 2.77
C SER A 115 4.43 -14.34 2.44
N PRO A 116 4.11 -15.45 1.74
CA PRO A 116 5.11 -16.36 1.22
C PRO A 116 6.20 -15.65 0.41
N SER A 117 7.46 -16.09 0.54
CA SER A 117 8.60 -15.49 -0.18
C SER A 117 8.45 -15.53 -1.70
N GLU A 118 7.73 -16.53 -2.21
CA GLU A 118 7.40 -16.69 -3.62
C GLU A 118 6.57 -15.51 -4.18
N ASP A 119 5.77 -14.86 -3.35
CA ASP A 119 4.98 -13.70 -3.77
C ASP A 119 5.87 -12.48 -4.00
N LEU A 120 6.93 -12.32 -3.21
CA LEU A 120 7.94 -11.28 -3.46
C LEU A 120 8.68 -11.53 -4.78
N VAL A 121 9.07 -12.78 -5.05
CA VAL A 121 9.74 -13.15 -6.30
C VAL A 121 8.84 -12.87 -7.50
N ARG A 122 7.57 -13.28 -7.45
CA ARG A 122 6.58 -13.01 -8.51
C ARG A 122 6.37 -11.51 -8.74
N ALA A 123 6.31 -10.73 -7.65
CA ALA A 123 6.17 -9.28 -7.76
C ALA A 123 7.37 -8.63 -8.46
N ILE A 124 8.58 -9.12 -8.19
CA ILE A 124 9.81 -8.64 -8.83
C ILE A 124 9.82 -9.01 -10.31
N GLU A 125 9.48 -10.25 -10.66
CA GLU A 125 9.42 -10.70 -12.06
C GLU A 125 8.37 -9.90 -12.85
N ALA A 126 7.15 -9.78 -12.31
CA ALA A 126 6.08 -9.00 -12.92
C ALA A 126 6.48 -7.53 -13.12
N ALA A 127 7.08 -6.91 -12.10
CA ALA A 127 7.53 -5.53 -12.17
C ALA A 127 8.58 -5.30 -13.26
N ARG A 128 9.55 -6.22 -13.43
CA ARG A 128 10.56 -6.20 -14.48
C ARG A 128 9.97 -6.35 -15.88
N ASP A 129 8.91 -7.15 -16.00
CA ASP A 129 8.17 -7.32 -17.27
C ASP A 129 7.18 -6.15 -17.53
N GLY A 130 7.14 -5.15 -16.65
CA GLY A 130 6.26 -3.99 -16.74
C GLY A 130 4.82 -4.27 -16.29
N GLU A 131 4.57 -5.48 -15.82
CA GLU A 131 3.29 -5.92 -15.27
C GLU A 131 3.11 -5.45 -13.83
N PHE A 132 1.91 -5.67 -13.31
CA PHE A 132 1.54 -5.29 -11.95
C PHE A 132 1.23 -6.52 -11.10
N TYR A 133 1.76 -6.57 -9.87
CA TYR A 133 1.51 -7.65 -8.93
C TYR A 133 1.02 -7.12 -7.58
N VAL A 134 -0.05 -7.72 -7.08
CA VAL A 134 -0.51 -7.51 -5.70
C VAL A 134 -0.59 -8.87 -5.01
N ASP A 135 -0.10 -8.88 -3.78
CA ASP A 135 -0.26 -10.00 -2.86
C ASP A 135 -1.71 -10.54 -2.88
N PRO A 136 -1.91 -11.83 -3.18
CA PRO A 136 -3.25 -12.41 -3.21
C PRO A 136 -4.04 -12.22 -1.91
N GLY A 137 -3.36 -12.17 -0.76
CA GLY A 137 -3.98 -11.89 0.53
C GLY A 137 -4.60 -10.49 0.63
N LEU A 138 -4.19 -9.56 -0.25
CA LEU A 138 -4.73 -8.20 -0.34
C LEU A 138 -5.78 -8.03 -1.44
N SER A 139 -6.03 -9.06 -2.25
CA SER A 139 -7.01 -8.99 -3.35
C SER A 139 -8.42 -8.66 -2.86
N SER A 140 -8.81 -9.17 -1.69
CA SER A 140 -10.07 -8.80 -1.04
C SER A 140 -10.09 -7.33 -0.57
N THR A 141 -8.94 -6.77 -0.23
CA THR A 141 -8.78 -5.39 0.20
C THR A 141 -8.94 -4.42 -0.98
N ILE A 142 -8.44 -4.79 -2.16
CA ILE A 142 -8.61 -4.00 -3.40
C ILE A 142 -10.08 -3.96 -3.83
N VAL A 143 -10.76 -5.09 -3.83
CA VAL A 143 -12.18 -5.19 -4.21
C VAL A 143 -13.07 -4.40 -3.26
N LEU A 144 -12.66 -4.26 -1.99
CA LEU A 144 -13.40 -3.48 -0.99
C LEU A 144 -13.13 -1.97 -1.08
N ASP A 145 -11.99 -1.53 -1.67
CA ASP A 145 -11.66 -0.11 -1.81
C ASP A 145 -12.34 0.53 -3.04
N GLU A 146 -12.68 -0.24 -4.07
CA GLU A 146 -13.40 0.28 -5.24
C GLU A 146 -14.91 0.54 -5.01
N GLY A 147 -15.49 0.09 -3.89
CA GLY A 147 -16.95 0.22 -3.73
C GLY A 147 -17.52 0.50 -2.36
N ASP A 148 -16.90 0.15 -1.24
CA ASP A 148 -17.69 0.12 0.00
C ASP A 148 -17.05 0.60 1.31
N ARG A 149 -15.74 0.88 1.42
CA ARG A 149 -15.12 1.37 2.67
C ARG A 149 -14.92 2.88 2.75
N THR A 150 -14.88 3.58 1.64
CA THR A 150 -14.85 5.04 1.68
C THR A 150 -16.20 5.57 2.08
N LEU A 151 -16.21 6.37 3.14
CA LEU A 151 -17.43 7.08 3.52
C LEU A 151 -17.81 8.05 2.39
N SER A 152 -19.04 7.96 1.90
CA SER A 152 -19.56 8.97 0.98
C SER A 152 -19.51 10.36 1.63
N ALA A 153 -19.54 11.43 0.84
CA ALA A 153 -19.59 12.81 1.35
C ALA A 153 -20.69 12.96 2.42
N ARG A 154 -21.86 12.35 2.18
CA ARG A 154 -22.99 12.35 3.12
C ARG A 154 -22.71 11.55 4.40
N GLN A 155 -22.00 10.44 4.31
CA GLN A 155 -21.61 9.65 5.47
C GLN A 155 -20.55 10.35 6.31
N ARG A 156 -19.60 11.05 5.69
CA ARG A 156 -18.60 11.88 6.41
C ARG A 156 -19.26 13.03 7.13
N GLU A 157 -20.19 13.73 6.47
CA GLU A 157 -20.95 14.81 7.07
C GLU A 157 -21.75 14.36 8.30
N ILE A 158 -22.41 13.20 8.20
CA ILE A 158 -23.13 12.60 9.34
C ILE A 158 -22.14 12.23 10.46
N LEU A 159 -21.02 11.58 10.13
CA LEU A 159 -20.03 11.17 11.13
C LEU A 159 -19.41 12.38 11.83
N GLN A 160 -19.13 13.49 11.12
CA GLN A 160 -18.67 14.74 11.72
C GLN A 160 -19.67 15.30 12.71
N MET A 161 -20.96 15.42 12.34
CA MET A 161 -21.98 15.90 13.27
C MET A 161 -22.14 15.02 14.50
N LEU A 162 -21.93 13.71 14.33
CA LEU A 162 -21.90 12.77 15.44
C LEU A 162 -20.65 12.95 16.32
N ALA A 163 -19.51 13.33 15.76
CA ALA A 163 -18.30 13.69 16.48
C ALA A 163 -18.47 14.98 17.27
N ASP A 164 -19.19 15.95 16.72
CA ASP A 164 -19.57 17.21 17.36
C ASP A 164 -20.61 17.03 18.48
N GLY A 165 -20.99 15.79 18.80
CA GLY A 165 -21.89 15.47 19.89
C GLY A 165 -23.38 15.56 19.53
N MET A 166 -23.75 15.82 18.27
CA MET A 166 -25.16 15.92 17.88
C MET A 166 -25.88 14.57 18.01
N GLN A 167 -27.13 14.61 18.47
CA GLN A 167 -27.99 13.43 18.52
C GLN A 167 -28.59 13.16 17.13
N THR A 168 -29.03 11.92 16.91
CA THR A 168 -29.54 11.47 15.60
C THR A 168 -30.69 12.32 15.08
N ASP A 169 -31.56 12.78 15.96
CA ASP A 169 -32.72 13.61 15.59
C ASP A 169 -32.28 15.02 15.15
N ALA A 170 -31.31 15.61 15.85
CA ALA A 170 -30.74 16.90 15.47
C ALA A 170 -29.96 16.82 14.14
N VAL A 171 -29.26 15.71 13.89
CA VAL A 171 -28.61 15.46 12.59
C VAL A 171 -29.67 15.33 11.49
N ALA A 172 -30.76 14.62 11.75
CA ALA A 172 -31.84 14.44 10.79
C ALA A 172 -32.48 15.80 10.41
N GLU A 173 -32.80 16.61 11.41
CA GLU A 173 -33.36 17.96 11.21
C GLU A 173 -32.40 18.84 10.39
N ARG A 174 -31.12 18.91 10.78
CA ARG A 174 -30.09 19.72 10.12
C ARG A 174 -29.86 19.33 8.65
N LEU A 175 -30.04 18.07 8.34
CA LEU A 175 -29.80 17.51 7.01
C LEU A 175 -31.07 17.37 6.15
N GLY A 176 -32.23 17.72 6.69
CA GLY A 176 -33.52 17.55 6.01
C GLY A 176 -33.87 16.07 5.73
N LEU A 177 -33.47 15.18 6.62
CA LEU A 177 -33.69 13.73 6.51
C LEU A 177 -34.63 13.22 7.61
N SER A 178 -35.14 12.00 7.42
CA SER A 178 -35.79 11.30 8.54
C SER A 178 -34.76 10.73 9.51
N THR A 179 -35.09 10.62 10.79
CA THR A 179 -34.29 9.97 11.81
C THR A 179 -33.89 8.54 11.40
N GLU A 180 -34.80 7.82 10.75
CA GLU A 180 -34.55 6.45 10.27
C GLU A 180 -33.50 6.43 9.14
N THR A 181 -33.51 7.44 8.28
CA THR A 181 -32.49 7.59 7.23
C THR A 181 -31.12 7.81 7.85
N VAL A 182 -31.02 8.68 8.87
CA VAL A 182 -29.74 8.89 9.61
C VAL A 182 -29.28 7.64 10.33
N ARG A 183 -30.18 6.88 10.93
CA ARG A 183 -29.86 5.57 11.56
C ARG A 183 -29.30 4.58 10.51
N THR A 184 -29.92 4.53 9.34
CA THR A 184 -29.45 3.67 8.24
C THR A 184 -28.04 4.08 7.78
N HIS A 185 -27.78 5.38 7.62
CA HIS A 185 -26.42 5.86 7.30
C HIS A 185 -25.44 5.52 8.40
N THR A 186 -25.80 5.73 9.68
CA THR A 186 -24.95 5.40 10.83
C THR A 186 -24.61 3.91 10.85
N LYS A 187 -25.59 3.03 10.63
CA LYS A 187 -25.34 1.58 10.54
C LYS A 187 -24.36 1.23 9.42
N ARG A 188 -24.49 1.86 8.26
CA ARG A 188 -23.55 1.68 7.13
C ARG A 188 -22.16 2.23 7.44
N ILE A 189 -22.06 3.39 8.14
CA ILE A 189 -20.79 3.94 8.61
C ILE A 189 -20.10 2.97 9.57
N LEU A 190 -20.84 2.44 10.56
CA LEU A 190 -20.31 1.44 11.50
C LEU A 190 -19.75 0.22 10.78
N ALA A 191 -20.49 -0.31 9.80
CA ALA A 191 -20.06 -1.46 9.01
C ALA A 191 -18.80 -1.15 8.17
N LYS A 192 -18.76 0.02 7.52
CA LYS A 192 -17.61 0.46 6.71
C LYS A 192 -16.34 0.69 7.53
N LEU A 193 -16.47 1.21 8.74
CA LEU A 193 -15.36 1.47 9.65
C LEU A 193 -15.05 0.28 10.57
N GLU A 194 -15.76 -0.84 10.42
CA GLU A 194 -15.65 -2.03 11.29
C GLU A 194 -15.80 -1.67 12.79
N ALA A 195 -16.62 -0.68 13.06
CA ALA A 195 -16.89 -0.17 14.40
C ALA A 195 -18.12 -0.84 15.01
N SER A 196 -18.00 -1.27 16.26
CA SER A 196 -19.12 -1.84 17.03
C SER A 196 -20.00 -0.77 17.69
N THR A 197 -19.46 0.43 17.88
CA THR A 197 -20.16 1.54 18.53
C THR A 197 -19.94 2.86 17.78
N ARG A 198 -20.87 3.80 17.97
CA ARG A 198 -20.76 5.16 17.45
C ARG A 198 -19.47 5.87 17.89
N THR A 199 -19.13 5.77 19.17
CA THR A 199 -17.91 6.35 19.71
C THR A 199 -16.65 5.77 19.07
N GLN A 200 -16.64 4.47 18.82
CA GLN A 200 -15.55 3.81 18.11
C GLN A 200 -15.45 4.30 16.67
N ALA A 201 -16.58 4.47 15.97
CA ALA A 201 -16.59 4.99 14.59
C ALA A 201 -16.03 6.42 14.51
N VAL A 202 -16.39 7.29 15.48
CA VAL A 202 -15.85 8.65 15.59
C VAL A 202 -14.34 8.61 15.84
N ALA A 203 -13.88 7.80 16.80
CA ALA A 203 -12.45 7.66 17.10
C ALA A 203 -11.64 7.13 15.89
N ILE A 204 -12.20 6.21 15.12
CA ILE A 204 -11.59 5.71 13.87
C ILE A 204 -11.60 6.83 12.83
N GLY A 205 -12.71 7.54 12.64
CA GLY A 205 -12.84 8.65 11.70
C GLY A 205 -11.79 9.74 11.90
N ILE A 206 -11.58 10.17 13.14
CA ILE A 206 -10.54 11.16 13.50
C ILE A 206 -9.15 10.61 13.25
N ARG A 207 -8.86 9.39 13.70
CA ARG A 207 -7.54 8.75 13.55
C ARG A 207 -7.13 8.60 12.08
N HIS A 208 -8.07 8.36 11.20
CA HIS A 208 -7.83 8.18 9.76
C HIS A 208 -8.03 9.47 8.95
N GLY A 209 -8.24 10.62 9.61
CA GLY A 209 -8.42 11.91 8.94
C GLY A 209 -9.67 11.96 8.04
N LEU A 210 -10.68 11.17 8.34
CA LEU A 210 -11.97 11.18 7.61
C LEU A 210 -12.88 12.31 8.08
N ILE A 211 -12.69 12.74 9.34
CA ILE A 211 -13.37 13.84 10.04
C ILE A 211 -12.37 14.53 10.97
N GLU A 212 -12.71 15.74 11.43
CA GLU A 212 -11.94 16.56 12.36
C GLU A 212 -12.37 16.39 13.83
#